data_1ac9dc5d61a62586ec1bfb3d14a23c99
#
_entry.id   1ac9dc5d61a62586ec1bfb3d14a23c99
#
_cell.length_a   1.000
_cell.length_b   1.000
_cell.length_c   1.000
_cell.angle_alpha   90.00
_cell.angle_beta   90.00
_cell.angle_gamma   90.00
#
_symmetry.space_group_name_H-M   'P 1'
#
loop_
_entity.id
_entity.type
_entity.pdbx_description
1 polymer ?
#
loop_
_entity_poly.entity_id
_entity_poly.type
_entity_poly.pdbx_seq_one_letter_code
_entity_poly.pdbx_strand_id
1 'polypeptide(L)'
;MRIISWNTNGLRATVKQGNFIPLFAFNNPDIVCLQETKCNPEQLDESTKNLKGYHSYFSYSKLKKGYSGVAIYSKEIPLKVEYGFDIKKFKTEIEKLGEYTVQS
;
A
#
# COMPACT_ATOMS: atom_id res chain seq x y z
N MET A 1 -8.05 7.57 -13.31
CA MET A 1 -7.70 6.82 -12.08
C MET A 1 -6.38 7.35 -11.52
N ARG A 2 -6.33 7.59 -10.23
CA ARG A 2 -5.10 8.05 -9.58
C ARG A 2 -4.49 6.91 -8.77
N ILE A 3 -3.22 6.61 -9.04
CA ILE A 3 -2.50 5.53 -8.40
C ILE A 3 -1.20 6.08 -7.84
N ILE A 4 -0.93 5.77 -6.57
CA ILE A 4 0.28 6.20 -5.89
C ILE A 4 1.11 4.96 -5.55
N SER A 5 2.40 5.02 -5.83
CA SER A 5 3.36 4.01 -5.40
C SER A 5 4.39 4.69 -4.50
N TRP A 6 4.58 4.17 -3.29
CA TRP A 6 5.42 4.82 -2.28
C TRP A 6 6.20 3.79 -1.48
N ASN A 7 7.52 3.95 -1.46
CA ASN A 7 8.37 3.19 -0.56
C ASN A 7 8.35 3.86 0.81
N THR A 8 7.72 3.21 1.78
CA THR A 8 7.53 3.80 3.12
C THR A 8 8.75 3.67 4.03
N ASN A 9 9.65 2.75 3.73
CA ASN A 9 10.77 2.44 4.62
C ASN A 9 10.30 2.23 6.06
N GLY A 10 9.19 1.51 6.22
CA GLY A 10 8.58 1.24 7.51
C GLY A 10 7.24 1.95 7.66
N LEU A 11 6.14 1.21 7.46
CA LEU A 11 4.79 1.79 7.51
C LEU A 11 4.46 2.30 8.91
N ARG A 12 4.86 1.58 9.96
CA ARG A 12 4.57 2.00 11.34
C ARG A 12 5.19 3.36 11.66
N ALA A 13 6.43 3.59 11.23
CA ALA A 13 7.09 4.88 11.40
C ALA A 13 6.38 5.99 10.61
N THR A 14 5.96 5.68 9.39
CA THR A 14 5.22 6.61 8.53
C THR A 14 3.92 7.04 9.19
N VAL A 15 3.17 6.10 9.76
CA VAL A 15 1.92 6.38 10.49
C VAL A 15 2.20 7.23 11.73
N LYS A 16 3.21 6.86 12.51
CA LYS A 16 3.58 7.58 13.73
C LYS A 16 4.01 9.03 13.45
N GLN A 17 4.66 9.26 12.32
CA GLN A 17 5.08 10.60 11.90
C GLN A 17 3.93 11.44 11.34
N GLY A 18 2.74 10.86 11.20
CA GLY A 18 1.57 11.57 10.68
C GLY A 18 1.58 11.76 9.16
N ASN A 19 2.30 10.92 8.42
CA ASN A 19 2.42 11.04 6.96
C ASN A 19 1.51 10.09 6.20
N PHE A 20 0.87 9.15 6.87
CA PHE A 20 0.04 8.14 6.20
C PHE A 20 -1.34 8.66 5.81
N ILE A 21 -2.13 9.10 6.78
CA ILE A 21 -3.50 9.58 6.52
C ILE A 21 -3.53 10.77 5.57
N PRO A 22 -2.63 11.78 5.70
CA PRO A 22 -2.64 12.92 4.78
C PRO A 22 -2.43 12.53 3.32
N LEU A 23 -1.68 11.45 3.04
CA LEU A 23 -1.51 10.96 1.68
C LEU A 23 -2.86 10.71 1.02
N PHE A 24 -3.77 10.04 1.74
CA PHE A 24 -5.12 9.73 1.24
C PHE A 24 -6.02 10.96 1.23
N ALA A 25 -5.95 11.78 2.27
CA ALA A 25 -6.81 12.96 2.40
C ALA A 25 -6.53 14.02 1.34
N PHE A 26 -5.27 14.26 1.01
CA PHE A 26 -4.89 15.29 0.05
C PHE A 26 -4.92 14.83 -1.40
N ASN A 27 -4.68 13.55 -1.65
CA ASN A 27 -4.56 13.03 -3.02
C ASN A 27 -5.80 12.28 -3.48
N ASN A 28 -6.62 11.82 -2.57
CA ASN A 28 -7.81 11.02 -2.88
C ASN A 28 -7.51 9.94 -3.93
N PRO A 29 -6.50 9.09 -3.69
CA PRO A 29 -6.09 8.11 -4.69
C PRO A 29 -7.10 6.98 -4.81
N ASP A 30 -7.16 6.36 -5.98
CA ASP A 30 -7.97 5.16 -6.20
C ASP A 30 -7.23 3.92 -5.72
N ILE A 31 -5.93 3.88 -5.92
CA ILE A 31 -5.07 2.78 -5.50
C ILE A 31 -3.77 3.33 -4.93
N VAL A 32 -3.32 2.76 -3.81
CA VAL A 32 -2.02 3.07 -3.21
C VAL A 32 -1.25 1.77 -3.03
N CYS A 33 -0.02 1.75 -3.54
CA CYS A 33 0.90 0.63 -3.40
C CYS A 33 2.06 1.06 -2.52
N LEU A 34 2.22 0.39 -1.38
CA LEU A 34 3.29 0.71 -0.43
C LEU A 34 4.34 -0.39 -0.47
N GLN A 35 5.60 0.00 -0.56
CA GLN A 35 6.73 -0.92 -0.49
C GLN A 35 7.46 -0.74 0.83
N GLU A 36 8.19 -1.78 1.24
CA GLU A 36 8.98 -1.81 2.48
C GLU A 36 8.15 -1.40 3.70
N THR A 37 7.00 -2.05 3.88
CA THR A 37 6.14 -1.79 5.04
C THR A 37 6.80 -2.24 6.34
N LYS A 38 7.67 -3.24 6.30
CA LYS A 38 8.48 -3.75 7.42
C LYS A 38 7.66 -4.11 8.65
N CYS A 39 6.44 -4.59 8.43
CA CYS A 39 5.58 -5.03 9.52
C CYS A 39 4.54 -6.03 9.00
N ASN A 40 4.01 -6.82 9.93
CA ASN A 40 2.88 -7.68 9.65
C ASN A 40 1.58 -6.91 9.95
N PRO A 41 0.44 -7.28 9.32
CA PRO A 41 -0.82 -6.57 9.56
C PRO A 41 -1.23 -6.48 11.03
N GLU A 42 -0.95 -7.51 11.82
CA GLU A 42 -1.30 -7.51 13.24
C GLU A 42 -0.51 -6.49 14.07
N GLN A 43 0.55 -5.89 13.50
CA GLN A 43 1.33 -4.84 14.15
C GLN A 43 0.80 -3.44 13.85
N LEU A 44 -0.24 -3.34 13.01
CA LEU A 44 -0.87 -2.08 12.65
C LEU A 44 -2.13 -1.86 13.48
N ASP A 45 -2.45 -0.60 13.75
CA ASP A 45 -3.73 -0.27 14.37
C ASP A 45 -4.87 -0.47 13.37
N GLU A 46 -6.09 -0.56 13.87
CA GLU A 46 -7.27 -0.85 13.06
C GLU A 46 -7.51 0.22 11.99
N SER A 47 -7.28 1.48 12.32
CA SER A 47 -7.48 2.59 11.39
C SER A 47 -6.51 2.57 10.22
N THR A 48 -5.31 2.00 10.40
CA THR A 48 -4.33 1.83 9.32
C THR A 48 -4.59 0.55 8.54
N LYS A 49 -4.83 -0.54 9.24
CA LYS A 49 -5.06 -1.85 8.65
C LYS A 49 -6.33 -1.88 7.81
N ASN A 50 -7.42 -1.30 8.32
CA ASN A 50 -8.72 -1.24 7.64
C ASN A 50 -9.13 0.22 7.43
N LEU A 51 -8.36 0.93 6.62
CA LEU A 51 -8.59 2.34 6.33
C LEU A 51 -9.97 2.53 5.71
N LYS A 52 -10.77 3.43 6.30
CA LYS A 52 -12.12 3.70 5.84
C LYS A 52 -12.13 4.16 4.38
N GLY A 53 -12.98 3.51 3.59
CA GLY A 53 -13.14 3.81 2.17
C GLY A 53 -12.21 3.02 1.27
N TYR A 54 -11.36 2.16 1.83
CA TYR A 54 -10.41 1.37 1.07
C TYR A 54 -10.45 -0.10 1.48
N HIS A 55 -10.18 -0.96 0.50
CA HIS A 55 -9.90 -2.37 0.72
C HIS A 55 -8.39 -2.52 0.78
N SER A 56 -7.87 -3.21 1.78
CA SER A 56 -6.42 -3.32 2.00
C SER A 56 -5.94 -4.76 1.91
N TYR A 57 -4.76 -4.93 1.34
CA TYR A 57 -4.14 -6.23 1.12
C TYR A 57 -2.66 -6.12 1.49
N PHE A 58 -2.18 -7.11 2.23
CA PHE A 58 -0.81 -7.11 2.75
C PHE A 58 -0.08 -8.38 2.34
N SER A 59 1.15 -8.22 1.88
CA SER A 59 2.08 -9.32 1.66
C SER A 59 3.35 -9.03 2.45
N TYR A 60 3.79 -9.97 3.25
CA TYR A 60 4.90 -9.76 4.17
C TYR A 60 5.77 -11.02 4.25
N SER A 61 7.00 -10.85 4.75
CA SER A 61 7.90 -11.98 4.95
C SER A 61 7.44 -12.86 6.10
N LYS A 62 7.24 -14.14 5.83
CA LYS A 62 6.89 -15.13 6.85
C LYS A 62 8.14 -15.66 7.57
N LEU A 63 9.30 -15.52 6.93
CA LEU A 63 10.57 -16.03 7.45
C LEU A 63 11.26 -15.06 8.39
N LYS A 64 11.12 -13.77 8.12
CA LYS A 64 11.79 -12.73 8.89
C LYS A 64 10.84 -11.58 9.15
N LYS A 65 10.35 -11.50 10.39
CA LYS A 65 9.42 -10.46 10.82
C LYS A 65 10.07 -9.08 10.72
N GLY A 66 9.31 -8.12 10.21
CA GLY A 66 9.80 -6.75 10.05
C GLY A 66 10.72 -6.53 8.85
N TYR A 67 10.80 -7.51 7.95
CA TYR A 67 11.64 -7.41 6.77
C TYR A 67 10.78 -7.24 5.52
N SER A 68 11.06 -6.17 4.75
CA SER A 68 10.35 -5.91 3.49
C SER A 68 8.84 -5.80 3.69
N GLY A 69 8.04 -6.29 2.74
CA GLY A 69 6.60 -6.26 2.77
C GLY A 69 6.01 -5.22 1.84
N VAL A 70 4.82 -5.52 1.32
CA VAL A 70 4.07 -4.60 0.46
C VAL A 70 2.63 -4.53 0.95
N ALA A 71 1.98 -3.40 0.68
CA ALA A 71 0.57 -3.23 0.97
C ALA A 71 -0.10 -2.53 -0.20
N ILE A 72 -1.36 -2.87 -0.44
CA ILE A 72 -2.18 -2.21 -1.44
C ILE A 72 -3.46 -1.75 -0.76
N TYR A 73 -3.83 -0.49 -1.01
CA TYR A 73 -5.13 0.07 -0.61
C TYR A 73 -5.88 0.44 -1.87
N SER A 74 -7.10 -0.04 -2.03
CA SER A 74 -7.91 0.20 -3.22
C SER A 74 -9.34 0.58 -2.84
N LYS A 75 -9.90 1.60 -3.50
CA LYS A 75 -11.32 1.98 -3.33
C LYS A 75 -12.25 0.90 -3.86
N GLU A 76 -11.86 0.24 -4.94
CA GLU A 76 -12.63 -0.82 -5.58
C GLU A 76 -12.14 -2.18 -5.12
N ILE A 77 -13.04 -3.16 -5.05
CA ILE A 77 -12.64 -4.54 -4.80
C ILE A 77 -11.98 -5.06 -6.07
N PRO A 78 -10.71 -5.48 -6.02
CA PRO A 78 -10.04 -6.01 -7.21
C PRO A 78 -10.64 -7.34 -7.63
N LEU A 79 -10.60 -7.61 -8.94
CA LEU A 79 -11.07 -8.88 -9.48
C LEU A 79 -10.23 -10.05 -8.98
N LYS A 80 -8.96 -9.81 -8.74
CA LYS A 80 -8.02 -10.84 -8.28
C LYS A 80 -6.92 -10.21 -7.45
N VAL A 81 -6.57 -10.88 -6.36
CA VAL A 81 -5.44 -10.51 -5.51
C VAL A 81 -4.46 -11.67 -5.48
N GLU A 82 -3.20 -11.40 -5.85
CA GLU A 82 -2.12 -12.37 -5.74
C GLU A 82 -1.12 -11.85 -4.72
N TYR A 83 -0.85 -12.65 -3.70
CA TYR A 83 0.12 -12.29 -2.67
C TYR A 83 1.54 -12.64 -3.12
N GLY A 84 2.52 -11.81 -2.73
CA GLY A 84 3.89 -11.99 -3.15
C GLY A 84 4.17 -11.56 -4.58
N PHE A 85 3.33 -10.69 -5.15
CA PHE A 85 3.49 -10.23 -6.52
C PHE A 85 4.67 -9.26 -6.68
N ASP A 86 5.16 -9.17 -7.94
CA ASP A 86 6.20 -8.22 -8.32
C ASP A 86 5.59 -6.83 -8.49
N ILE A 87 6.04 -5.86 -7.71
CA ILE A 87 5.52 -4.50 -7.76
C ILE A 87 5.76 -3.83 -9.11
N LYS A 88 6.85 -4.16 -9.80
CA LYS A 88 7.14 -3.63 -11.13
C LYS A 88 6.12 -4.11 -12.15
N LYS A 89 5.77 -5.39 -12.07
CA LYS A 89 4.75 -5.98 -12.95
C LYS A 89 3.39 -5.34 -12.68
N PHE A 90 3.05 -5.14 -11.42
CA PHE A 90 1.82 -4.46 -11.02
C PHE A 90 1.75 -3.05 -11.58
N LYS A 91 2.84 -2.28 -11.47
CA LYS A 91 2.92 -0.93 -12.04
C LYS A 91 2.70 -0.94 -13.55
N THR A 92 3.30 -1.89 -14.26
CA THR A 92 3.17 -2.01 -15.72
C THR A 92 1.71 -2.23 -16.12
N GLU A 93 1.00 -3.11 -15.41
CA GLU A 93 -0.41 -3.36 -15.67
C GLU A 93 -1.27 -2.12 -15.39
N ILE A 94 -0.94 -1.42 -14.33
CA ILE A 94 -1.68 -0.23 -13.90
C ILE A 94 -1.47 0.96 -14.84
N GLU A 95 -0.26 1.14 -15.37
CA GLU A 95 0.04 2.20 -16.35
C GLU A 95 -0.88 2.14 -17.55
N LYS A 96 -1.32 0.96 -17.93
CA LYS A 96 -2.27 0.76 -19.03
C LYS A 96 -3.67 1.26 -18.70
N LEU A 97 -3.99 1.48 -17.43
CA LEU A 97 -5.30 1.88 -16.97
C LEU A 97 -5.45 3.39 -16.78
N GLY A 98 -4.34 4.14 -16.73
CA GLY A 98 -4.43 5.57 -16.62
C GLY A 98 -3.35 6.25 -15.79
N GLU A 99 -3.72 7.38 -15.20
CA GLU A 99 -2.83 8.23 -14.44
C GLU A 99 -2.36 7.57 -13.14
N TYR A 100 -1.06 7.71 -12.85
CA TYR A 100 -0.54 7.32 -11.56
C TYR A 100 0.63 8.23 -11.14
N THR A 101 0.90 8.28 -9.85
CA THR A 101 2.00 9.05 -9.26
C THR A 101 2.93 8.09 -8.52
N VAL A 102 4.21 8.21 -8.77
CA VAL A 102 5.24 7.43 -8.06
C VAL A 102 5.94 8.34 -7.06
N GLN A 103 6.09 7.85 -5.83
CA GLN A 103 6.68 8.59 -4.74
C GLN A 103 7.67 7.66 -3.99
N SER A 104 8.86 8.10 -3.71
CA SER A 104 9.87 7.29 -3.01
C SER A 104 10.32 7.92 -1.71
#